data_a71a376467bf313cda3f94d9a4cb7245
#
_entry.id   a71a376467bf313cda3f94d9a4cb7245
#
_cell.length_a   1.000
_cell.length_b   1.000
_cell.length_c   1.000
_cell.angle_alpha   90.00
_cell.angle_beta   90.00
_cell.angle_gamma   90.00
#
_symmetry.space_group_name_H-M   'P 1'
#
loop_
_entity.id
_entity.type
_entity.pdbx_description
1 polymer ?
#
loop_
_entity_poly.entity_id
_entity_poly.type
_entity_poly.pdbx_seq_one_letter_code
_entity_poly.pdbx_strand_id
1 'polypeptide(L)'
;RIAESVEQATALAHGNVNVYMLPDRDAPEGTEGELLEYSLALACPEHGHSIDDLQPRDFSFNAPYGACPECDGLGFKKTVDAEALIEDPSKSIADGVFGSLFGNSNYYPQIFAAVCKHFKVSVDTPWEDLPPRVRRAFLDGMGDKKISVDYQKLDGRRSQWDTKFSGVRNILYERYTETTNENTKARLEKYIREEPCSSCHGARLRPEMLAVTVGGKSIYEVCCLSCRESLEFFEGLELTERQQFIGGRIVKEILERLRFLVDVGLDYLTLDRASATLSGGEAQRIRLATQIGAGLMGVLY
;
A
#
# COMPACT_ATOMS: atom_id res chain seq x y z
N ARG A 1 -46.86 1.85 15.03
CA ARG A 1 -46.20 1.99 16.35
C ARG A 1 -44.75 1.44 16.31
N ILE A 2 -44.51 0.17 15.88
CA ILE A 2 -43.15 -0.37 15.85
C ILE A 2 -42.28 0.39 14.81
N ALA A 3 -42.80 0.62 13.61
CA ALA A 3 -42.09 1.37 12.57
C ALA A 3 -41.73 2.80 13.05
N GLU A 4 -42.67 3.52 13.66
CA GLU A 4 -42.42 4.86 14.20
C GLU A 4 -41.35 4.85 15.31
N SER A 5 -41.36 3.82 16.17
CA SER A 5 -40.33 3.69 17.20
C SER A 5 -38.95 3.38 16.62
N VAL A 6 -38.89 2.56 15.59
CA VAL A 6 -37.64 2.25 14.87
C VAL A 6 -37.12 3.51 14.17
N GLU A 7 -38.00 4.26 13.46
CA GLU A 7 -37.62 5.53 12.81
C GLU A 7 -37.10 6.56 13.83
N GLN A 8 -37.74 6.68 14.99
CA GLN A 8 -37.28 7.58 16.06
C GLN A 8 -35.93 7.13 16.63
N ALA A 9 -35.75 5.83 16.87
CA ALA A 9 -34.52 5.27 17.42
C ALA A 9 -33.34 5.46 16.44
N THR A 10 -33.57 5.17 15.14
CA THR A 10 -32.54 5.36 14.11
C THR A 10 -32.19 6.83 13.91
N ALA A 11 -33.15 7.74 14.01
CA ALA A 11 -32.89 9.19 13.91
C ALA A 11 -32.06 9.69 15.11
N LEU A 12 -32.32 9.19 16.32
CA LEU A 12 -31.57 9.56 17.52
C LEU A 12 -30.15 9.00 17.56
N ALA A 13 -29.96 7.81 17.03
CA ALA A 13 -28.70 7.08 17.08
C ALA A 13 -27.93 7.12 15.71
N HIS A 14 -28.18 8.14 14.89
CA HIS A 14 -27.50 8.33 13.60
C HIS A 14 -27.51 7.07 12.72
N GLY A 15 -28.65 6.39 12.66
CA GLY A 15 -28.84 5.23 11.79
C GLY A 15 -28.64 3.88 12.47
N ASN A 16 -28.22 3.82 13.73
CA ASN A 16 -28.09 2.55 14.46
C ASN A 16 -29.33 2.28 15.33
N VAL A 17 -29.72 1.01 15.42
CA VAL A 17 -30.80 0.58 16.32
C VAL A 17 -30.57 -0.82 16.83
N ASN A 18 -30.71 -1.01 18.12
CA ASN A 18 -30.64 -2.30 18.77
C ASN A 18 -32.06 -2.74 19.15
N VAL A 19 -32.43 -3.94 18.71
CA VAL A 19 -33.73 -4.55 19.00
C VAL A 19 -33.48 -5.73 19.94
N TYR A 20 -34.00 -5.62 21.19
CA TYR A 20 -33.94 -6.72 22.13
C TYR A 20 -35.24 -7.51 22.03
N MET A 21 -35.14 -8.75 21.55
CA MET A 21 -36.28 -9.68 21.50
C MET A 21 -36.43 -10.39 22.84
N LEU A 22 -37.53 -10.14 23.51
CA LEU A 22 -37.83 -10.84 24.74
C LEU A 22 -38.11 -12.33 24.45
N PRO A 23 -37.70 -13.24 25.34
CA PRO A 23 -38.03 -14.65 25.21
C PRO A 23 -39.54 -14.87 25.20
N ASP A 24 -40.01 -15.94 24.59
CA ASP A 24 -41.41 -16.31 24.54
C ASP A 24 -41.97 -16.45 25.96
N ARG A 25 -43.26 -16.11 26.13
CA ARG A 25 -43.95 -16.15 27.44
C ARG A 25 -43.92 -17.52 28.12
N ASP A 26 -43.75 -18.59 27.32
CA ASP A 26 -43.71 -19.97 27.77
C ASP A 26 -42.26 -20.50 27.90
N ALA A 27 -41.25 -19.63 27.74
CA ALA A 27 -39.87 -20.01 27.90
C ALA A 27 -39.49 -20.29 29.35
N PRO A 28 -38.55 -21.22 29.63
CA PRO A 28 -38.08 -21.50 30.98
C PRO A 28 -37.60 -20.25 31.74
N GLU A 29 -37.83 -20.20 33.02
CA GLU A 29 -37.36 -19.09 33.87
C GLU A 29 -35.82 -18.96 33.77
N GLY A 30 -35.34 -17.76 33.40
CA GLY A 30 -33.90 -17.51 33.15
C GLY A 30 -33.44 -17.57 31.70
N THR A 31 -34.36 -17.77 30.73
CA THR A 31 -34.02 -17.66 29.31
C THR A 31 -33.74 -16.19 28.99
N GLU A 32 -32.52 -15.92 28.50
CA GLU A 32 -32.15 -14.57 28.01
C GLU A 32 -32.78 -14.31 26.65
N GLY A 33 -33.16 -13.03 26.41
CA GLY A 33 -33.63 -12.59 25.10
C GLY A 33 -32.49 -12.42 24.12
N GLU A 34 -32.83 -12.24 22.85
CA GLU A 34 -31.86 -12.05 21.74
C GLU A 34 -31.71 -10.56 21.44
N LEU A 35 -30.46 -10.08 21.42
CA LEU A 35 -30.12 -8.72 20.98
C LEU A 35 -29.80 -8.73 19.50
N LEU A 36 -30.60 -8.03 18.69
CA LEU A 36 -30.38 -7.81 17.26
C LEU A 36 -29.90 -6.38 17.03
N GLU A 37 -28.75 -6.24 16.42
CA GLU A 37 -28.17 -4.95 16.09
C GLU A 37 -28.39 -4.65 14.60
N TYR A 38 -28.99 -3.50 14.31
CA TYR A 38 -29.25 -3.02 12.96
C TYR A 38 -28.59 -1.67 12.74
N SER A 39 -28.09 -1.45 11.52
CA SER A 39 -27.56 -0.16 11.10
C SER A 39 -28.10 0.20 9.72
N LEU A 40 -28.44 1.46 9.51
CA LEU A 40 -28.74 2.02 8.19
C LEU A 40 -27.44 2.29 7.39
N ALA A 41 -26.31 2.42 8.09
CA ALA A 41 -24.99 2.48 7.45
C ALA A 41 -24.54 1.07 7.05
N LEU A 42 -23.59 0.98 6.13
CA LEU A 42 -22.93 -0.27 5.76
C LEU A 42 -22.01 -0.71 6.92
N ALA A 43 -22.59 -1.34 7.94
CA ALA A 43 -21.88 -1.79 9.13
C ALA A 43 -21.91 -3.32 9.23
N CYS A 44 -20.78 -3.90 9.62
CA CYS A 44 -20.70 -5.32 9.94
C CYS A 44 -20.94 -5.50 11.44
N PRO A 45 -22.03 -6.16 11.86
CA PRO A 45 -22.34 -6.32 13.29
C PRO A 45 -21.35 -7.23 14.02
N GLU A 46 -20.70 -8.16 13.31
CA GLU A 46 -19.76 -9.11 13.90
C GLU A 46 -18.38 -8.49 14.17
N HIS A 47 -17.92 -7.56 13.29
CA HIS A 47 -16.56 -7.02 13.32
C HIS A 47 -16.49 -5.53 13.69
N GLY A 48 -17.62 -4.85 13.88
CA GLY A 48 -17.67 -3.43 14.27
C GLY A 48 -17.15 -2.46 13.18
N HIS A 49 -16.92 -2.94 11.95
CA HIS A 49 -16.55 -2.09 10.83
C HIS A 49 -17.78 -1.40 10.25
N SER A 50 -17.73 -0.10 10.10
CA SER A 50 -18.74 0.68 9.39
C SER A 50 -18.09 1.40 8.20
N ILE A 51 -18.81 1.42 7.08
CA ILE A 51 -18.43 2.15 5.88
C ILE A 51 -19.45 3.27 5.69
N ASP A 52 -18.95 4.50 5.55
CA ASP A 52 -19.79 5.65 5.22
C ASP A 52 -20.41 5.51 3.83
N ASP A 53 -21.38 6.37 3.50
CA ASP A 53 -21.98 6.41 2.17
C ASP A 53 -20.90 6.56 1.09
N LEU A 54 -20.81 5.55 0.23
CA LEU A 54 -19.78 5.48 -0.82
C LEU A 54 -20.00 6.57 -1.87
N GLN A 55 -18.94 7.33 -2.12
CA GLN A 55 -18.87 8.36 -3.14
C GLN A 55 -17.92 7.94 -4.27
N PRO A 56 -18.10 8.40 -5.52
CA PRO A 56 -17.15 8.08 -6.60
C PRO A 56 -15.68 8.42 -6.30
N ARG A 57 -15.44 9.45 -5.48
CA ARG A 57 -14.10 9.86 -5.04
C ARG A 57 -13.39 8.81 -4.16
N ASP A 58 -14.17 7.95 -3.49
CA ASP A 58 -13.63 6.92 -2.59
C ASP A 58 -13.00 5.77 -3.38
N PHE A 59 -13.31 5.65 -4.67
CA PHE A 59 -12.68 4.72 -5.60
C PHE A 59 -11.47 5.31 -6.34
N SER A 60 -11.01 6.49 -5.95
CA SER A 60 -9.83 7.14 -6.52
C SER A 60 -8.62 6.97 -5.61
N PHE A 61 -7.57 6.36 -6.11
CA PHE A 61 -6.29 6.26 -5.40
C PHE A 61 -5.52 7.60 -5.32
N ASN A 62 -5.96 8.64 -6.07
CA ASN A 62 -5.43 10.00 -5.98
C ASN A 62 -6.16 10.86 -4.93
N ALA A 63 -7.23 10.34 -4.34
CA ALA A 63 -7.99 11.04 -3.31
C ALA A 63 -7.71 10.39 -1.95
N PRO A 64 -7.47 11.17 -0.88
CA PRO A 64 -7.13 10.64 0.44
C PRO A 64 -8.23 9.75 1.05
N TYR A 65 -9.47 9.90 0.56
CA TYR A 65 -10.61 9.12 0.98
C TYR A 65 -10.56 7.66 0.53
N GLY A 66 -10.09 7.42 -0.70
CA GLY A 66 -10.00 6.08 -1.29
C GLY A 66 -8.60 5.48 -1.29
N ALA A 67 -7.57 6.31 -1.23
CA ALA A 67 -6.19 5.88 -1.25
C ALA A 67 -5.84 4.96 -0.07
N CYS A 68 -5.05 3.93 -0.32
CA CYS A 68 -4.47 3.12 0.74
C CYS A 68 -3.64 4.00 1.69
N PRO A 69 -3.94 4.03 3.00
CA PRO A 69 -3.27 4.94 3.93
C PRO A 69 -1.81 4.56 4.19
N GLU A 70 -1.42 3.35 3.84
CA GLU A 70 -0.06 2.83 4.05
C GLU A 70 0.92 3.26 2.95
N CYS A 71 0.45 3.46 1.71
CA CYS A 71 1.26 3.86 0.56
C CYS A 71 0.74 5.12 -0.15
N ASP A 72 -0.23 5.82 0.44
CA ASP A 72 -0.84 7.03 -0.12
C ASP A 72 -1.32 6.86 -1.58
N GLY A 73 -1.85 5.67 -1.90
CA GLY A 73 -2.33 5.35 -3.23
C GLY A 73 -1.26 5.01 -4.27
N LEU A 74 0.02 4.91 -3.88
CA LEU A 74 1.10 4.55 -4.80
C LEU A 74 1.07 3.07 -5.21
N GLY A 75 0.59 2.18 -4.33
CA GLY A 75 0.57 0.74 -4.54
C GLY A 75 1.88 0.04 -4.21
N PHE A 76 2.95 0.79 -4.02
CA PHE A 76 4.28 0.28 -3.66
C PHE A 76 4.91 1.16 -2.57
N LYS A 77 5.93 0.61 -1.94
CA LYS A 77 6.82 1.32 -1.03
C LYS A 77 8.24 1.23 -1.52
N LYS A 78 8.97 2.32 -1.38
CA LYS A 78 10.41 2.30 -1.59
C LYS A 78 11.09 1.71 -0.37
N THR A 79 11.90 0.70 -0.57
CA THR A 79 12.69 0.04 0.47
C THR A 79 14.15 -0.03 0.04
N VAL A 80 15.03 -0.22 1.03
CA VAL A 80 16.46 -0.44 0.73
C VAL A 80 16.68 -1.92 0.49
N ASP A 81 17.25 -2.27 -0.65
CA ASP A 81 17.60 -3.64 -1.00
C ASP A 81 18.77 -4.14 -0.14
N ALA A 82 18.49 -5.13 0.69
CA ALA A 82 19.50 -5.71 1.55
C ALA A 82 20.61 -6.46 0.79
N GLU A 83 20.27 -7.08 -0.33
CA GLU A 83 21.24 -7.83 -1.15
C GLU A 83 22.17 -6.85 -1.88
N ALA A 84 21.64 -5.75 -2.39
CA ALA A 84 22.44 -4.71 -3.04
C ALA A 84 23.39 -4.01 -2.07
N LEU A 85 23.07 -3.98 -0.76
CA LEU A 85 23.94 -3.40 0.27
C LEU A 85 25.21 -4.20 0.53
N ILE A 86 25.20 -5.50 0.28
CA ILE A 86 26.28 -6.42 0.57
C ILE A 86 26.90 -6.88 -0.72
N GLU A 87 27.78 -6.01 -1.27
CA GLU A 87 28.47 -6.31 -2.54
C GLU A 87 29.44 -7.50 -2.41
N ASP A 88 30.07 -7.64 -1.23
CA ASP A 88 31.06 -8.67 -0.96
C ASP A 88 30.83 -9.26 0.44
N PRO A 89 30.14 -10.41 0.56
CA PRO A 89 29.82 -11.04 1.84
C PRO A 89 31.05 -11.62 2.58
N SER A 90 32.19 -11.76 1.93
CA SER A 90 33.45 -12.17 2.58
C SER A 90 34.07 -11.06 3.42
N LYS A 91 33.66 -9.79 3.22
CA LYS A 91 34.10 -8.67 4.04
C LYS A 91 33.43 -8.65 5.41
N SER A 92 34.20 -8.23 6.38
CA SER A 92 33.70 -7.98 7.74
C SER A 92 33.14 -6.57 7.90
N ILE A 93 32.56 -6.29 9.08
CA ILE A 93 32.14 -4.93 9.47
C ILE A 93 33.36 -3.99 9.51
N ALA A 94 34.51 -4.47 10.01
CA ALA A 94 35.76 -3.71 10.07
C ALA A 94 36.32 -3.43 8.66
N ASP A 95 36.21 -4.38 7.74
CA ASP A 95 36.62 -4.23 6.32
C ASP A 95 35.65 -3.38 5.50
N GLY A 96 34.56 -2.90 6.08
CA GLY A 96 33.61 -2.04 5.44
C GLY A 96 32.66 -2.77 4.49
N VAL A 97 32.03 -3.84 4.92
CA VAL A 97 31.02 -4.61 4.14
C VAL A 97 29.91 -3.74 3.57
N PHE A 98 29.57 -2.62 4.20
CA PHE A 98 28.60 -1.64 3.68
C PHE A 98 29.25 -0.58 2.77
N GLY A 99 30.50 -0.80 2.32
CA GLY A 99 31.21 0.07 1.40
C GLY A 99 31.30 1.53 1.88
N SER A 100 31.30 2.46 0.93
CA SER A 100 31.38 3.90 1.19
C SER A 100 30.06 4.57 1.57
N LEU A 101 29.01 3.79 1.85
CA LEU A 101 27.66 4.31 2.11
C LEU A 101 27.58 5.22 3.32
N PHE A 102 28.40 4.95 4.33
CA PHE A 102 28.44 5.73 5.58
C PHE A 102 29.52 6.82 5.58
N GLY A 103 30.23 6.99 4.47
CA GLY A 103 31.30 8.00 4.31
C GLY A 103 32.50 7.72 5.20
N ASN A 104 33.39 8.73 5.31
CA ASN A 104 34.63 8.63 6.14
C ASN A 104 34.41 9.06 7.59
N SER A 105 33.16 9.09 8.06
CA SER A 105 32.85 9.45 9.45
C SER A 105 33.22 8.31 10.39
N ASN A 106 33.89 8.63 11.50
CA ASN A 106 34.20 7.67 12.56
C ASN A 106 32.96 7.29 13.41
N TYR A 107 31.81 7.85 13.12
CA TYR A 107 30.57 7.66 13.87
C TYR A 107 29.97 6.26 13.67
N TYR A 108 29.68 5.90 12.41
CA TYR A 108 29.04 4.62 12.12
C TYR A 108 29.85 3.38 12.46
N PRO A 109 31.19 3.33 12.20
CA PRO A 109 32.02 2.20 12.64
C PRO A 109 31.94 1.94 14.14
N GLN A 110 31.83 2.98 14.97
CA GLN A 110 31.71 2.81 16.42
C GLN A 110 30.30 2.33 16.84
N ILE A 111 29.24 2.76 16.15
CA ILE A 111 27.89 2.22 16.32
C ILE A 111 27.87 0.73 15.95
N PHE A 112 28.45 0.37 14.81
CA PHE A 112 28.51 -1.02 14.36
C PHE A 112 29.32 -1.90 15.31
N ALA A 113 30.44 -1.40 15.85
CA ALA A 113 31.19 -2.09 16.87
C ALA A 113 30.38 -2.32 18.16
N ALA A 114 29.53 -1.33 18.55
CA ALA A 114 28.64 -1.50 19.68
C ALA A 114 27.57 -2.57 19.44
N VAL A 115 27.04 -2.68 18.20
CA VAL A 115 26.13 -3.77 17.81
C VAL A 115 26.84 -5.12 17.91
N CYS A 116 28.05 -5.26 17.36
CA CYS A 116 28.85 -6.48 17.48
C CYS A 116 29.08 -6.86 18.96
N LYS A 117 29.45 -5.89 19.80
CA LYS A 117 29.66 -6.07 21.25
C LYS A 117 28.40 -6.59 21.93
N HIS A 118 27.22 -6.03 21.58
CA HIS A 118 25.93 -6.47 22.13
C HIS A 118 25.63 -7.95 21.81
N PHE A 119 25.96 -8.39 20.61
CA PHE A 119 25.76 -9.78 20.19
C PHE A 119 26.93 -10.71 20.51
N LYS A 120 28.00 -10.19 21.10
CA LYS A 120 29.26 -10.92 21.44
C LYS A 120 29.90 -11.57 20.20
N VAL A 121 29.93 -10.86 19.08
CA VAL A 121 30.61 -11.24 17.83
C VAL A 121 31.76 -10.29 17.56
N SER A 122 32.83 -10.76 16.87
CA SER A 122 33.91 -9.87 16.44
C SER A 122 33.47 -8.98 15.28
N VAL A 123 34.02 -7.77 15.24
CA VAL A 123 33.88 -6.85 14.09
C VAL A 123 34.59 -7.37 12.84
N ASP A 124 35.56 -8.27 13.01
CA ASP A 124 36.39 -8.88 11.96
C ASP A 124 35.74 -10.16 11.39
N THR A 125 34.58 -10.57 11.93
CA THR A 125 33.85 -11.73 11.39
C THR A 125 33.28 -11.40 10.01
N PRO A 126 33.56 -12.21 8.95
CA PRO A 126 32.94 -12.05 7.65
C PRO A 126 31.41 -11.99 7.74
N TRP A 127 30.79 -11.18 6.87
CA TRP A 127 29.33 -11.02 6.87
C TRP A 127 28.60 -12.36 6.70
N GLU A 128 29.10 -13.23 5.81
CA GLU A 128 28.52 -14.54 5.55
C GLU A 128 28.57 -15.49 6.77
N ASP A 129 29.56 -15.32 7.65
CA ASP A 129 29.74 -16.12 8.85
C ASP A 129 28.97 -15.58 10.07
N LEU A 130 28.43 -14.36 9.96
CA LEU A 130 27.60 -13.79 11.04
C LEU A 130 26.30 -14.57 11.22
N PRO A 131 25.89 -14.87 12.46
CA PRO A 131 24.60 -15.51 12.72
C PRO A 131 23.43 -14.73 12.08
N PRO A 132 22.40 -15.41 11.54
CA PRO A 132 21.29 -14.75 10.85
C PRO A 132 20.60 -13.66 11.68
N ARG A 133 20.50 -13.86 13.00
CA ARG A 133 19.94 -12.86 13.92
C ARG A 133 20.77 -11.57 13.98
N VAL A 134 22.09 -11.69 13.84
CA VAL A 134 23.01 -10.54 13.86
C VAL A 134 22.90 -9.79 12.55
N ARG A 135 22.94 -10.50 11.43
CA ARG A 135 22.74 -9.91 10.10
C ARG A 135 21.40 -9.15 10.02
N ARG A 136 20.30 -9.75 10.53
CA ARG A 136 19.00 -9.07 10.61
C ARG A 136 19.04 -7.82 11.48
N ALA A 137 19.72 -7.88 12.64
CA ALA A 137 19.85 -6.72 13.50
C ALA A 137 20.64 -5.57 12.83
N PHE A 138 21.66 -5.89 12.04
CA PHE A 138 22.38 -4.87 11.25
C PHE A 138 21.47 -4.28 10.16
N LEU A 139 20.70 -5.09 9.44
CA LEU A 139 19.88 -4.62 8.34
C LEU A 139 18.64 -3.86 8.83
N ASP A 140 17.86 -4.45 9.74
CA ASP A 140 16.53 -3.99 10.11
C ASP A 140 16.48 -3.30 11.49
N GLY A 141 17.61 -3.31 12.22
CA GLY A 141 17.70 -2.71 13.55
C GLY A 141 17.35 -3.65 14.69
N MET A 142 17.26 -3.09 15.88
CA MET A 142 17.10 -3.83 17.14
C MET A 142 15.79 -3.47 17.86
N GLY A 143 14.88 -2.76 17.20
CA GLY A 143 13.66 -2.25 17.80
C GLY A 143 13.94 -1.30 18.96
N ASP A 144 13.26 -1.51 20.09
CA ASP A 144 13.40 -0.65 21.28
C ASP A 144 14.65 -0.92 22.13
N LYS A 145 15.44 -1.94 21.77
CA LYS A 145 16.66 -2.26 22.51
C LYS A 145 17.72 -1.20 22.31
N LYS A 146 18.28 -0.70 23.42
CA LYS A 146 19.37 0.24 23.42
C LYS A 146 20.70 -0.50 23.42
N ILE A 147 21.66 0.06 22.72
CA ILE A 147 23.07 -0.34 22.75
C ILE A 147 23.89 0.77 23.37
N SER A 148 24.90 0.39 24.18
CA SER A 148 25.83 1.34 24.74
C SER A 148 27.00 1.55 23.77
N VAL A 149 27.18 2.78 23.34
CA VAL A 149 28.20 3.18 22.37
C VAL A 149 29.33 3.88 23.12
N ASP A 150 30.53 3.32 23.01
CA ASP A 150 31.77 3.93 23.52
C ASP A 150 32.37 4.73 22.35
N TYR A 151 32.11 6.03 22.30
CA TYR A 151 32.53 6.89 21.19
C TYR A 151 33.84 7.60 21.53
N GLN A 152 34.80 7.47 20.65
CA GLN A 152 36.06 8.21 20.71
C GLN A 152 36.10 9.24 19.58
N LYS A 153 36.15 10.52 19.96
CA LYS A 153 36.36 11.63 19.03
C LYS A 153 37.76 11.61 18.47
N LEU A 154 37.97 12.24 17.31
CA LEU A 154 39.29 12.41 16.69
C LEU A 154 40.28 13.18 17.59
N ASP A 155 39.79 14.02 18.53
CA ASP A 155 40.56 14.76 19.50
C ASP A 155 40.92 13.93 20.77
N GLY A 156 40.59 12.62 20.78
CA GLY A 156 40.86 11.70 21.86
C GLY A 156 39.81 11.70 22.99
N ARG A 157 38.86 12.62 22.99
CA ARG A 157 37.79 12.64 24.01
C ARG A 157 36.89 11.43 23.86
N ARG A 158 36.55 10.81 25.00
CA ARG A 158 35.61 9.68 25.04
C ARG A 158 34.27 10.13 25.58
N SER A 159 33.21 9.61 25.01
CA SER A 159 31.86 9.76 25.52
C SER A 159 31.13 8.43 25.40
N GLN A 160 30.28 8.14 26.37
CA GLN A 160 29.45 6.93 26.36
C GLN A 160 27.97 7.35 26.46
N TRP A 161 27.14 6.74 25.62
CA TRP A 161 25.71 6.92 25.69
C TRP A 161 24.98 5.69 25.18
N ASP A 162 23.73 5.58 25.59
CA ASP A 162 22.82 4.55 25.09
C ASP A 162 21.98 5.07 23.93
N THR A 163 21.94 4.33 22.83
CA THR A 163 21.14 4.68 21.66
C THR A 163 20.38 3.46 21.12
N LYS A 164 19.29 3.71 20.41
CA LYS A 164 18.62 2.70 19.59
C LYS A 164 19.33 2.64 18.24
N PHE A 165 19.49 1.43 17.72
CA PHE A 165 20.01 1.22 16.38
C PHE A 165 18.87 0.85 15.46
N SER A 166 18.53 1.75 14.54
CA SER A 166 17.40 1.59 13.61
C SER A 166 17.67 0.62 12.45
N GLY A 167 18.94 0.23 12.25
CA GLY A 167 19.36 -0.63 11.15
C GLY A 167 19.85 0.16 9.93
N VAL A 168 20.71 -0.49 9.15
CA VAL A 168 21.35 0.11 7.97
C VAL A 168 20.32 0.53 6.93
N ARG A 169 19.28 -0.30 6.73
CA ARG A 169 18.19 -0.02 5.75
C ARG A 169 17.47 1.27 6.11
N ASN A 170 17.04 1.41 7.36
CA ASN A 170 16.31 2.60 7.80
C ASN A 170 17.19 3.86 7.76
N ILE A 171 18.44 3.76 8.21
CA ILE A 171 19.38 4.89 8.16
C ILE A 171 19.60 5.37 6.70
N LEU A 172 19.75 4.44 5.76
CA LEU A 172 19.93 4.80 4.34
C LEU A 172 18.66 5.33 3.72
N TYR A 173 17.50 4.78 4.09
CA TYR A 173 16.21 5.29 3.63
C TYR A 173 15.93 6.71 4.12
N GLU A 174 16.16 6.99 5.40
CA GLU A 174 16.08 8.35 5.97
C GLU A 174 17.01 9.31 5.22
N ARG A 175 18.27 8.91 5.02
CA ARG A 175 19.22 9.72 4.24
C ARG A 175 18.79 9.95 2.79
N TYR A 176 18.18 8.97 2.15
CA TYR A 176 17.65 9.10 0.79
C TYR A 176 16.48 10.08 0.73
N THR A 177 15.60 10.06 1.72
CA THR A 177 14.42 10.92 1.78
C THR A 177 14.74 12.35 2.21
N GLU A 178 15.69 12.53 3.12
CA GLU A 178 16.05 13.83 3.69
C GLU A 178 17.10 14.61 2.90
N THR A 179 17.89 13.90 2.05
CA THR A 179 18.97 14.58 1.33
C THR A 179 18.45 15.50 0.23
N THR A 180 18.93 16.74 0.23
CA THR A 180 18.71 17.70 -0.86
C THR A 180 19.81 17.66 -1.93
N ASN A 181 20.87 16.87 -1.70
CA ASN A 181 22.01 16.76 -2.63
C ASN A 181 21.74 15.68 -3.68
N GLU A 182 21.54 16.08 -4.93
CA GLU A 182 21.24 15.20 -6.06
C GLU A 182 22.29 14.09 -6.27
N ASN A 183 23.60 14.39 -6.08
CA ASN A 183 24.66 13.38 -6.22
C ASN A 183 24.55 12.31 -5.13
N THR A 184 24.21 12.71 -3.91
CA THR A 184 24.01 11.76 -2.80
C THR A 184 22.76 10.93 -3.04
N LYS A 185 21.68 11.54 -3.51
CA LYS A 185 20.43 10.89 -3.85
C LYS A 185 20.63 9.85 -4.95
N ALA A 186 21.25 10.22 -6.07
CA ALA A 186 21.55 9.31 -7.19
C ALA A 186 22.44 8.12 -6.77
N ARG A 187 23.38 8.36 -5.81
CA ARG A 187 24.21 7.28 -5.26
C ARG A 187 23.42 6.31 -4.40
N LEU A 188 22.48 6.80 -3.60
CA LEU A 188 21.63 5.97 -2.74
C LEU A 188 20.53 5.28 -3.54
N GLU A 189 20.07 5.86 -4.63
CA GLU A 189 18.98 5.32 -5.47
C GLU A 189 19.28 3.92 -6.01
N LYS A 190 20.56 3.58 -6.20
CA LYS A 190 21.01 2.24 -6.62
C LYS A 190 20.63 1.13 -5.65
N TYR A 191 20.40 1.50 -4.38
CA TYR A 191 20.06 0.58 -3.30
C TYR A 191 18.57 0.63 -2.95
N ILE A 192 17.80 1.47 -3.66
CA ILE A 192 16.35 1.60 -3.45
C ILE A 192 15.64 0.73 -4.46
N ARG A 193 14.72 -0.08 -3.97
CA ARG A 193 13.80 -0.84 -4.81
C ARG A 193 12.35 -0.55 -4.42
N GLU A 194 11.46 -0.77 -5.35
CA GLU A 194 10.03 -0.69 -5.12
C GLU A 194 9.50 -2.08 -4.77
N GLU A 195 8.84 -2.19 -3.64
CA GLU A 195 8.15 -3.40 -3.21
C GLU A 195 6.63 -3.14 -3.17
N PRO A 196 5.78 -4.11 -3.57
CA PRO A 196 4.34 -3.96 -3.42
C PRO A 196 3.99 -3.60 -1.97
N CYS A 197 3.06 -2.67 -1.80
CA CYS A 197 2.60 -2.27 -0.48
C CYS A 197 2.04 -3.48 0.29
N SER A 198 2.50 -3.69 1.52
CA SER A 198 2.10 -4.82 2.35
C SER A 198 0.62 -4.82 2.73
N SER A 199 -0.04 -3.66 2.72
CA SER A 199 -1.46 -3.51 3.05
C SER A 199 -2.37 -3.72 1.85
N CYS A 200 -2.12 -3.02 0.73
CA CYS A 200 -3.00 -3.09 -0.44
C CYS A 200 -2.48 -4.03 -1.55
N HIS A 201 -1.29 -4.62 -1.41
CA HIS A 201 -0.69 -5.54 -2.39
C HIS A 201 -0.68 -5.02 -3.83
N GLY A 202 -0.49 -3.72 -4.00
CA GLY A 202 -0.50 -3.05 -5.31
C GLY A 202 -1.84 -2.44 -5.71
N ALA A 203 -2.93 -2.72 -5.01
CA ALA A 203 -4.27 -2.26 -5.38
C ALA A 203 -4.50 -0.75 -5.16
N ARG A 204 -3.63 -0.05 -4.46
CA ARG A 204 -3.63 1.41 -4.24
C ARG A 204 -4.81 1.95 -3.42
N LEU A 205 -5.86 1.17 -3.22
CA LEU A 205 -7.10 1.56 -2.54
C LEU A 205 -7.20 0.96 -1.14
N ARG A 206 -8.09 1.52 -0.35
CA ARG A 206 -8.47 0.96 0.95
C ARG A 206 -9.19 -0.37 0.78
N PRO A 207 -9.09 -1.31 1.75
CA PRO A 207 -9.75 -2.61 1.68
C PRO A 207 -11.27 -2.52 1.50
N GLU A 208 -11.92 -1.50 2.11
CA GLU A 208 -13.36 -1.28 2.02
C GLU A 208 -13.79 -1.00 0.58
N MET A 209 -12.98 -0.26 -0.18
CA MET A 209 -13.24 0.04 -1.59
C MET A 209 -13.03 -1.17 -2.48
N LEU A 210 -12.08 -2.03 -2.11
CA LEU A 210 -11.82 -3.28 -2.83
C LEU A 210 -12.88 -4.36 -2.56
N ALA A 211 -13.63 -4.25 -1.45
CA ALA A 211 -14.74 -5.13 -1.14
C ALA A 211 -15.98 -4.88 -2.00
N VAL A 212 -16.07 -3.71 -2.65
CA VAL A 212 -17.17 -3.39 -3.58
C VAL A 212 -16.92 -4.04 -4.92
N THR A 213 -17.84 -4.89 -5.35
CA THR A 213 -17.71 -5.65 -6.60
C THR A 213 -18.85 -5.38 -7.58
N VAL A 214 -18.52 -5.46 -8.87
CA VAL A 214 -19.49 -5.47 -9.99
C VAL A 214 -19.19 -6.72 -10.82
N GLY A 215 -20.19 -7.55 -11.06
CA GLY A 215 -19.99 -8.83 -11.74
C GLY A 215 -18.96 -9.74 -11.03
N GLY A 216 -18.87 -9.66 -9.70
CA GLY A 216 -17.95 -10.45 -8.88
C GLY A 216 -16.49 -9.96 -8.88
N LYS A 217 -16.17 -8.83 -9.52
CA LYS A 217 -14.81 -8.25 -9.54
C LYS A 217 -14.79 -6.87 -8.91
N SER A 218 -13.76 -6.60 -8.12
CA SER A 218 -13.43 -5.26 -7.61
C SER A 218 -12.90 -4.37 -8.72
N ILE A 219 -12.87 -3.06 -8.49
CA ILE A 219 -12.29 -2.10 -9.44
C ILE A 219 -10.82 -2.43 -9.78
N TYR A 220 -10.04 -2.88 -8.79
CA TYR A 220 -8.63 -3.25 -9.02
C TYR A 220 -8.50 -4.50 -9.89
N GLU A 221 -9.28 -5.55 -9.61
CA GLU A 221 -9.28 -6.77 -10.42
C GLU A 221 -9.66 -6.50 -11.87
N VAL A 222 -10.62 -5.60 -12.11
CA VAL A 222 -10.96 -5.15 -13.47
C VAL A 222 -9.80 -4.36 -14.09
N CYS A 223 -9.14 -3.48 -13.35
CA CYS A 223 -7.99 -2.72 -13.86
C CYS A 223 -6.76 -3.61 -14.19
N CYS A 224 -6.62 -4.76 -13.56
CA CYS A 224 -5.58 -5.74 -13.85
C CYS A 224 -5.84 -6.57 -15.13
N LEU A 225 -7.07 -6.58 -15.62
CA LEU A 225 -7.39 -7.20 -16.90
C LEU A 225 -6.77 -6.40 -18.05
N SER A 226 -6.39 -7.10 -19.13
CA SER A 226 -6.06 -6.44 -20.38
C SER A 226 -7.28 -5.70 -20.95
N CYS A 227 -7.07 -4.72 -21.83
CA CYS A 227 -8.19 -4.00 -22.46
C CYS A 227 -9.15 -4.96 -23.19
N ARG A 228 -8.63 -6.04 -23.77
CA ARG A 228 -9.44 -7.09 -24.40
C ARG A 228 -10.29 -7.84 -23.36
N GLU A 229 -9.66 -8.35 -22.31
CA GLU A 229 -10.37 -9.07 -21.24
C GLU A 229 -11.37 -8.18 -20.52
N SER A 230 -11.05 -6.89 -20.32
CA SER A 230 -11.97 -5.90 -19.75
C SER A 230 -13.18 -5.69 -20.67
N LEU A 231 -12.95 -5.62 -21.99
CA LEU A 231 -14.04 -5.51 -22.97
C LEU A 231 -14.97 -6.72 -22.90
N GLU A 232 -14.42 -7.94 -22.91
CA GLU A 232 -15.18 -9.17 -22.78
C GLU A 232 -15.95 -9.26 -21.45
N PHE A 233 -15.33 -8.81 -20.35
CA PHE A 233 -15.97 -8.74 -19.04
C PHE A 233 -17.19 -7.82 -19.04
N PHE A 234 -17.08 -6.61 -19.59
CA PHE A 234 -18.21 -5.67 -19.63
C PHE A 234 -19.27 -6.04 -20.66
N GLU A 235 -18.92 -6.72 -21.76
CA GLU A 235 -19.88 -7.28 -22.72
C GLU A 235 -20.70 -8.45 -22.14
N GLY A 236 -20.06 -9.26 -21.29
CA GLY A 236 -20.70 -10.38 -20.59
C GLY A 236 -21.38 -10.00 -19.27
N LEU A 237 -21.40 -8.71 -18.89
CA LEU A 237 -21.94 -8.28 -17.61
C LEU A 237 -23.47 -8.35 -17.58
N GLU A 238 -24.00 -9.28 -16.80
CA GLU A 238 -25.43 -9.40 -16.56
C GLU A 238 -25.89 -8.43 -15.47
N LEU A 239 -26.69 -7.43 -15.85
CA LEU A 239 -27.26 -6.44 -14.95
C LEU A 239 -28.74 -6.67 -14.77
N THR A 240 -29.25 -6.54 -13.55
CA THR A 240 -30.69 -6.47 -13.29
C THR A 240 -31.31 -5.21 -13.93
N GLU A 241 -32.62 -5.16 -14.15
CA GLU A 241 -33.30 -3.98 -14.70
C GLU A 241 -32.96 -2.69 -13.94
N ARG A 242 -32.90 -2.75 -12.60
CA ARG A 242 -32.56 -1.61 -11.77
C ARG A 242 -31.08 -1.18 -11.97
N GLN A 243 -30.16 -2.14 -12.03
CA GLN A 243 -28.74 -1.87 -12.28
C GLN A 243 -28.52 -1.33 -13.70
N GLN A 244 -29.24 -1.86 -14.68
CA GLN A 244 -29.22 -1.37 -16.06
C GLN A 244 -29.72 0.07 -16.15
N PHE A 245 -30.79 0.41 -15.42
CA PHE A 245 -31.31 1.78 -15.39
C PHE A 245 -30.28 2.76 -14.79
N ILE A 246 -29.58 2.37 -13.74
CA ILE A 246 -28.58 3.22 -13.05
C ILE A 246 -27.25 3.26 -13.81
N GLY A 247 -26.71 2.11 -14.23
CA GLY A 247 -25.34 1.95 -14.72
C GLY A 247 -25.21 1.74 -16.22
N GLY A 248 -26.27 1.44 -16.93
CA GLY A 248 -26.19 1.03 -18.34
C GLY A 248 -25.55 2.07 -19.27
N ARG A 249 -25.77 3.36 -19.00
CA ARG A 249 -25.10 4.44 -19.75
C ARG A 249 -23.61 4.47 -19.51
N ILE A 250 -23.19 4.24 -18.25
CA ILE A 250 -21.77 4.22 -17.86
C ILE A 250 -21.08 3.02 -18.49
N VAL A 251 -21.70 1.83 -18.42
CA VAL A 251 -21.18 0.60 -19.05
C VAL A 251 -21.03 0.79 -20.56
N LYS A 252 -21.98 1.43 -21.23
CA LYS A 252 -21.88 1.74 -22.65
C LYS A 252 -20.68 2.63 -22.98
N GLU A 253 -20.45 3.69 -22.20
CA GLU A 253 -19.27 4.55 -22.37
C GLU A 253 -17.96 3.79 -22.14
N ILE A 254 -17.90 2.90 -21.14
CA ILE A 254 -16.72 2.07 -20.88
C ILE A 254 -16.45 1.16 -22.08
N LEU A 255 -17.46 0.49 -22.59
CA LEU A 255 -17.37 -0.39 -23.77
C LEU A 255 -16.85 0.37 -25.00
N GLU A 256 -17.37 1.56 -25.28
CA GLU A 256 -16.92 2.38 -26.41
C GLU A 256 -15.43 2.74 -26.28
N ARG A 257 -14.99 3.12 -25.10
CA ARG A 257 -13.57 3.45 -24.85
C ARG A 257 -12.65 2.23 -24.91
N LEU A 258 -13.08 1.09 -24.37
CA LEU A 258 -12.29 -0.16 -24.42
C LEU A 258 -12.18 -0.67 -25.87
N ARG A 259 -13.28 -0.67 -26.64
CA ARG A 259 -13.25 -1.03 -28.07
C ARG A 259 -12.25 -0.17 -28.84
N PHE A 260 -12.25 1.12 -28.56
CA PHE A 260 -11.32 2.01 -29.21
C PHE A 260 -9.84 1.67 -28.86
N LEU A 261 -9.52 1.38 -27.59
CA LEU A 261 -8.19 0.94 -27.19
C LEU A 261 -7.77 -0.35 -27.90
N VAL A 262 -8.69 -1.30 -28.05
CA VAL A 262 -8.48 -2.55 -28.79
C VAL A 262 -8.24 -2.25 -30.28
N ASP A 263 -9.04 -1.38 -30.90
CA ASP A 263 -8.94 -1.03 -32.34
C ASP A 263 -7.63 -0.35 -32.71
N VAL A 264 -7.02 0.43 -31.78
CA VAL A 264 -5.71 1.05 -31.99
C VAL A 264 -4.54 0.10 -31.64
N GLY A 265 -4.83 -1.19 -31.35
CA GLY A 265 -3.84 -2.21 -31.07
C GLY A 265 -3.21 -2.09 -29.68
N LEU A 266 -3.97 -1.66 -28.67
CA LEU A 266 -3.57 -1.60 -27.26
C LEU A 266 -4.33 -2.64 -26.40
N ASP A 267 -4.80 -3.70 -27.03
CA ASP A 267 -5.61 -4.76 -26.45
C ASP A 267 -4.93 -5.51 -25.30
N TYR A 268 -3.61 -5.55 -25.31
CA TYR A 268 -2.77 -6.20 -24.30
C TYR A 268 -2.48 -5.35 -23.07
N LEU A 269 -2.72 -4.03 -23.10
CA LEU A 269 -2.46 -3.14 -21.97
C LEU A 269 -3.48 -3.34 -20.84
N THR A 270 -3.00 -3.21 -19.62
CA THR A 270 -3.82 -3.20 -18.41
C THR A 270 -4.00 -1.77 -17.89
N LEU A 271 -5.13 -1.47 -17.24
CA LEU A 271 -5.43 -0.13 -16.74
C LEU A 271 -4.67 0.21 -15.45
N ASP A 272 -4.15 -0.77 -14.75
CA ASP A 272 -3.31 -0.59 -13.56
C ASP A 272 -1.86 -0.19 -13.89
N ARG A 273 -1.44 -0.33 -15.15
CA ARG A 273 -0.10 -0.04 -15.59
C ARG A 273 0.26 1.44 -15.43
N ALA A 274 1.37 1.69 -14.76
CA ALA A 274 1.84 3.05 -14.53
C ALA A 274 2.20 3.76 -15.86
N SER A 275 1.71 4.98 -16.06
CA SER A 275 1.91 5.75 -17.29
C SER A 275 3.40 6.00 -17.64
N ALA A 276 4.26 6.06 -16.61
CA ALA A 276 5.71 6.21 -16.81
C ALA A 276 6.37 4.98 -17.47
N THR A 277 5.71 3.83 -17.48
CA THR A 277 6.22 2.60 -18.12
C THR A 277 5.78 2.43 -19.57
N LEU A 278 4.95 3.33 -20.07
CA LEU A 278 4.44 3.28 -21.43
C LEU A 278 5.54 3.68 -22.42
N SER A 279 5.64 2.93 -23.52
CA SER A 279 6.46 3.34 -24.66
C SER A 279 5.88 4.60 -25.33
N GLY A 280 6.72 5.34 -26.07
CA GLY A 280 6.26 6.52 -26.80
C GLY A 280 5.11 6.22 -27.79
N GLY A 281 5.13 5.06 -28.44
CA GLY A 281 4.06 4.62 -29.34
C GLY A 281 2.75 4.27 -28.62
N GLU A 282 2.82 3.65 -27.44
CA GLU A 282 1.64 3.38 -26.60
C GLU A 282 1.02 4.69 -26.12
N ALA A 283 1.84 5.60 -25.57
CA ALA A 283 1.38 6.89 -25.11
C ALA A 283 0.73 7.73 -26.24
N GLN A 284 1.30 7.68 -27.44
CA GLN A 284 0.71 8.36 -28.62
C GLN A 284 -0.63 7.78 -29.02
N ARG A 285 -0.78 6.44 -29.03
CA ARG A 285 -2.05 5.77 -29.36
C ARG A 285 -3.12 6.06 -28.30
N ILE A 286 -2.76 6.09 -27.02
CA ILE A 286 -3.70 6.48 -25.94
C ILE A 286 -4.17 7.93 -26.11
N ARG A 287 -3.30 8.87 -26.50
CA ARG A 287 -3.68 10.26 -26.80
C ARG A 287 -4.63 10.33 -28.00
N LEU A 288 -4.39 9.56 -29.05
CA LEU A 288 -5.32 9.46 -30.17
C LEU A 288 -6.67 8.91 -29.71
N ALA A 289 -6.68 7.90 -28.82
CA ALA A 289 -7.88 7.34 -28.23
C ALA A 289 -8.75 8.40 -27.53
N THR A 290 -8.11 9.26 -26.72
CA THR A 290 -8.83 10.33 -26.03
C THR A 290 -9.39 11.40 -26.94
N GLN A 291 -8.70 11.69 -28.04
CA GLN A 291 -9.15 12.72 -29.01
C GLN A 291 -10.28 12.24 -29.91
N ILE A 292 -10.20 11.00 -30.41
CA ILE A 292 -11.22 10.42 -31.29
C ILE A 292 -12.43 9.97 -30.50
N GLY A 293 -12.26 9.41 -29.29
CA GLY A 293 -13.34 9.01 -28.38
C GLY A 293 -14.19 10.18 -27.86
N ALA A 294 -13.74 11.43 -28.04
CA ALA A 294 -14.54 12.62 -27.75
C ALA A 294 -15.62 12.92 -28.82
N GLY A 295 -15.76 12.05 -29.83
CA GLY A 295 -16.85 12.16 -30.83
C GLY A 295 -16.76 13.39 -31.72
N LEU A 296 -15.58 14.01 -31.88
CA LEU A 296 -15.35 15.16 -32.76
C LEU A 296 -15.36 14.69 -34.23
N MET A 297 -16.57 14.45 -34.77
CA MET A 297 -16.73 14.20 -36.18
C MET A 297 -16.44 15.46 -36.99
N GLY A 298 -15.61 15.36 -38.02
CA GLY A 298 -15.32 16.46 -38.93
C GLY A 298 -14.09 17.29 -38.61
N VAL A 299 -13.21 16.86 -37.68
CA VAL A 299 -11.94 17.50 -37.41
C VAL A 299 -10.80 16.66 -38.01
N LEU A 300 -9.96 17.30 -38.82
CA LEU A 300 -8.73 16.71 -39.37
C LEU A 300 -7.56 16.94 -38.37
N TYR A 301 -6.90 15.86 -37.97
CA TYR A 301 -5.71 15.89 -37.11
C TYR A 301 -4.46 15.68 -37.92
#